data_9b27b0f3a90d118f34c248692a7d5e49
#
_entry.id   9b27b0f3a90d118f34c248692a7d5e49
#
_cell.length_a   1.000
_cell.length_b   1.000
_cell.length_c   1.000
_cell.angle_alpha   90.00
_cell.angle_beta   90.00
_cell.angle_gamma   90.00
#
_symmetry.space_group_name_H-M   'P 1'
#
loop_
_entity.id
_entity.type
_entity.pdbx_description
1 polymer ?
#
loop_
_entity_poly.entity_id
_entity_poly.type
_entity_poly.pdbx_seq_one_letter_code
_entity_poly.pdbx_strand_id
1 'polypeptide(L)' 'LDKYDDENDDLVYLDELPINSVFKYRGKRFIKIEKKRKRYLCECVSDKRNYLFVSHARVLNK' A
#
# COMPACT_ATOMS: atom_id res chain seq x y z
N LEU A 1 22.33 3.12 -5.81
CA LEU A 1 22.35 1.79 -5.23
C LEU A 1 21.78 1.83 -3.83
N ASP A 2 22.34 2.71 -3.01
CA ASP A 2 21.91 2.78 -1.62
C ASP A 2 20.47 3.21 -1.50
N LYS A 3 20.02 4.03 -2.41
CA LYS A 3 18.63 4.49 -2.39
C LYS A 3 17.66 3.35 -2.53
N TYR A 4 17.97 2.42 -3.43
CA TYR A 4 17.08 1.29 -3.64
C TYR A 4 17.02 0.40 -2.42
N ASP A 5 18.15 0.21 -1.80
CA ASP A 5 18.21 -0.62 -0.60
C ASP A 5 17.38 -0.01 0.51
N ASP A 6 17.47 1.31 0.67
CA ASP A 6 16.73 2.00 1.70
C ASP A 6 15.23 1.87 1.48
N GLU A 7 14.79 2.00 0.23
CA GLU A 7 13.38 1.86 -0.09
C GLU A 7 12.89 0.44 0.16
N ASN A 8 13.73 -0.54 -0.20
CA ASN A 8 13.36 -1.92 0.02
C ASN A 8 13.23 -2.24 1.50
N ASP A 9 14.09 -1.65 2.30
CA ASP A 9 14.05 -1.88 3.75
C ASP A 9 12.78 -1.34 4.37
N ASP A 10 12.18 -0.32 3.76
CA ASP A 10 10.96 0.28 4.29
C ASP A 10 9.70 -0.39 3.79
N LEU A 11 9.81 -1.34 2.89
CA LEU A 11 8.65 -2.00 2.35
C LEU A 11 8.06 -2.99 3.34
N VAL A 12 6.76 -2.98 3.43
CA VAL A 12 6.02 -3.93 4.27
C VAL A 12 4.92 -4.54 3.44
N TYR A 13 4.40 -5.67 3.91
CA TYR A 13 3.27 -6.27 3.24
C TYR A 13 2.00 -5.50 3.58
N LEU A 14 1.16 -5.32 2.58
CA LEU A 14 -0.10 -4.60 2.80
C LEU A 14 -0.92 -5.27 3.89
N ASP A 15 -0.82 -6.58 4.00
CA ASP A 15 -1.55 -7.35 4.99
C ASP A 15 -1.20 -6.94 6.41
N GLU A 16 -0.02 -6.36 6.63
CA GLU A 16 0.43 -5.97 7.95
C GLU A 16 -0.10 -4.61 8.39
N LEU A 17 -0.67 -3.85 7.46
CA LEU A 17 -1.15 -2.53 7.77
C LEU A 17 -2.59 -2.58 8.26
N PRO A 18 -2.94 -1.77 9.27
CA PRO A 18 -4.34 -1.71 9.70
C PRO A 18 -5.22 -1.00 8.67
N ILE A 19 -6.52 -1.18 8.82
CA ILE A 19 -7.48 -0.48 7.99
C ILE A 19 -7.35 1.02 8.25
N ASN A 20 -7.54 1.81 7.22
CA ASN A 20 -7.41 3.28 7.23
C ASN A 20 -5.98 3.77 7.27
N SER A 21 -5.01 2.87 7.08
CA SER A 21 -3.62 3.27 6.98
C SER A 21 -3.34 3.87 5.62
N VAL A 22 -2.49 4.89 5.60
CA VAL A 22 -2.01 5.47 4.35
C VAL A 22 -0.69 4.82 4.02
N PHE A 23 -0.55 4.40 2.78
CA PHE A 23 0.69 3.80 2.31
C PHE A 23 1.02 4.34 0.93
N LYS A 24 2.23 4.08 0.51
CA LYS A 24 2.71 4.58 -0.78
C LYS A 24 3.06 3.40 -1.68
N TYR A 25 2.60 3.46 -2.91
CA TYR A 25 2.87 2.42 -3.88
C TYR A 25 3.13 3.06 -5.23
N ARG A 26 4.34 2.80 -5.79
CA ARG A 26 4.74 3.33 -7.08
C ARG A 26 4.58 4.85 -7.16
N GLY A 27 4.94 5.54 -6.09
CA GLY A 27 4.92 6.99 -6.08
C GLY A 27 3.57 7.61 -5.82
N LYS A 28 2.55 6.80 -5.59
CA LYS A 28 1.20 7.30 -5.29
C LYS A 28 0.79 6.86 -3.89
N ARG A 29 -0.04 7.66 -3.27
CA ARG A 29 -0.53 7.37 -1.93
C ARG A 29 -1.90 6.73 -1.99
N PHE A 30 -2.09 5.74 -1.14
CA PHE A 30 -3.35 5.02 -1.07
C PHE A 30 -3.78 4.88 0.38
N ILE A 31 -5.08 4.71 0.58
CA ILE A 31 -5.64 4.45 1.90
C ILE A 31 -6.25 3.06 1.87
N LYS A 32 -5.86 2.23 2.83
CA LYS A 32 -6.42 0.89 2.95
C LYS A 32 -7.82 1.00 3.55
N ILE A 33 -8.84 0.60 2.78
CA ILE A 33 -10.23 0.80 3.20
C ILE A 33 -10.81 -0.43 3.86
N GLU A 34 -10.81 -1.56 3.16
CA GLU A 34 -11.36 -2.77 3.75
C GLU A 34 -10.82 -4.00 3.05
N LYS A 35 -11.00 -5.15 3.68
CA LYS A 35 -10.53 -6.41 3.12
C LYS A 35 -11.67 -7.06 2.35
N LYS A 36 -11.37 -7.44 1.10
CA LYS A 36 -12.26 -8.23 0.26
C LYS A 36 -11.61 -9.59 0.15
N ARG A 37 -12.30 -10.63 0.42
CA ARG A 37 -11.77 -12.00 0.30
C ARG A 37 -10.23 -12.08 0.40
N LYS A 38 -9.57 -12.11 -0.77
CA LYS A 38 -8.12 -12.24 -0.84
C LYS A 38 -7.42 -10.95 -1.21
N ARG A 39 -8.14 -9.84 -1.26
CA ARG A 39 -7.56 -8.57 -1.66
C ARG A 39 -8.04 -7.47 -0.75
N TYR A 40 -7.36 -6.34 -0.85
CA TYR A 40 -7.73 -5.17 -0.06
C TYR A 40 -8.20 -4.07 -0.98
N LEU A 41 -9.32 -3.48 -0.62
CA LEU A 41 -9.82 -2.32 -1.35
C LEU A 41 -9.09 -1.09 -0.82
N CYS A 42 -8.44 -0.36 -1.72
CA CYS A 42 -7.69 0.82 -1.37
C CYS A 42 -8.09 1.95 -2.28
N GLU A 43 -8.07 3.16 -1.75
CA GLU A 43 -8.43 4.34 -2.52
C GLU A 43 -7.17 5.18 -2.76
N CYS A 44 -6.96 5.57 -4.01
CA CYS A 44 -5.85 6.43 -4.34
C CYS A 44 -6.18 7.86 -3.91
N VAL A 45 -5.32 8.44 -3.10
CA VAL A 45 -5.57 9.78 -2.56
C VAL A 45 -5.58 10.83 -3.66
N SER A 46 -4.75 10.64 -4.68
CA SER A 46 -4.61 11.64 -5.73
C SER A 46 -5.81 11.71 -6.65
N ASP A 47 -6.22 10.57 -7.21
CA ASP A 47 -7.29 10.57 -8.20
C ASP A 47 -8.61 10.04 -7.63
N LYS A 48 -8.62 9.65 -6.37
CA LYS A 48 -9.82 9.21 -5.67
C LYS A 48 -10.48 7.99 -6.31
N ARG A 49 -9.66 7.14 -6.94
CA ARG A 49 -10.15 5.92 -7.54
C ARG A 49 -9.86 4.75 -6.62
N ASN A 50 -10.70 3.73 -6.72
CA ASN A 50 -10.54 2.53 -5.92
C ASN A 50 -9.74 1.49 -6.67
N TYR A 51 -8.84 0.83 -5.95
CA TYR A 51 -7.99 -0.21 -6.50
C TYR A 51 -8.01 -1.41 -5.59
N LEU A 52 -7.85 -2.59 -6.17
CA LEU A 52 -7.74 -3.81 -5.40
C LEU A 52 -6.28 -4.28 -5.39
N PHE A 53 -5.75 -4.45 -4.19
CA PHE A 53 -4.38 -4.91 -4.01
C PHE A 53 -4.39 -6.32 -3.42
N VAL A 54 -3.45 -7.15 -3.86
CA VAL A 54 -3.29 -8.46 -3.24
C VAL A 54 -2.73 -8.26 -1.82
N SER A 55 -3.03 -9.21 -0.94
CA SER A 55 -2.65 -9.07 0.45
C SER A 55 -1.13 -9.05 0.65
N HIS A 56 -0.39 -9.69 -0.23
CA HIS A 56 1.07 -9.73 -0.13
C HIS A 56 1.76 -8.66 -0.96
N ALA A 57 1.03 -7.64 -1.37
CA ALA A 57 1.65 -6.52 -2.07
C ALA A 57 2.61 -5.80 -1.14
N ARG A 58 3.75 -5.40 -1.66
CA ARG A 58 4.73 -4.67 -0.87
C ARG A 58 4.54 -3.18 -1.10
N VAL A 59 4.40 -2.46 -0.01
CA VAL A 59 4.12 -1.03 -0.06
C VAL A 59 4.97 -0.30 0.96
N LEU A 60 5.11 0.99 0.78
CA LEU A 60 5.83 1.83 1.72
C LEU A 60 4.86 2.33 2.78
N ASN A 61 5.23 2.13 4.05
CA ASN A 61 4.40 2.54 5.16
C ASN A 61 4.84 3.91 5.65
N LYS A 62 4.64 4.93 4.82
CA LYS A 62 5.03 6.30 5.19
C LYS A 62 4.07 7.32 4.64
#